data_043a2017ffd82febb6ae8ea7db005dae
#
_entry.id   043a2017ffd82febb6ae8ea7db005dae
#
_cell.length_a   1.000
_cell.length_b   1.000
_cell.length_c   1.000
_cell.angle_alpha   90.00
_cell.angle_beta   90.00
_cell.angle_gamma   90.00
#
_symmetry.space_group_name_H-M   'P 1'
#
loop_
_entity.id
_entity.type
_entity.pdbx_description
1 polymer ?
#
loop_
_entity_poly.entity_id
_entity_poly.type
_entity_poly.pdbx_seq_one_letter_code
_entity_poly.pdbx_strand_id
1 'polypeptide(L)'
;MGGGYPGKYPSGGPIPHTLDIWRAVAPSVDFIAPDIYVPRKEAMYTMEQYRRSGNPLFIPEYKHGGEAALMAFWAYGQQDAISFSPFAIDDWNPDNDPITKTYAVLAQVQDLILQHQGKGTMAGIYVDSTSRVQEVDIDGYQVKAQLAGTSIAEIAGFTGKSKSAQAAGGLIFNIGPDEFIVVGKDFMLSFNPLKPDKKKPFIDVEYLDEGTFINGKWVTTRRLNGDEGTGGGDYGFGTGNSARSGTMRFQRQSDGAYSIIRFKMYNYK
;
A
#
# COMPACT_ATOMS: atom_id res chain seq x y z
N MET A 1 -7.67 -2.55 20.24
CA MET A 1 -6.95 -2.72 21.50
C MET A 1 -6.04 -3.92 21.43
N GLY A 2 -4.75 -3.67 21.44
CA GLY A 2 -3.73 -4.71 21.32
C GLY A 2 -3.72 -5.60 22.56
N GLY A 3 -3.32 -6.85 22.35
CA GLY A 3 -3.19 -7.83 23.39
C GLY A 3 -2.16 -7.44 24.45
N GLY A 4 -2.62 -6.89 25.55
CA GLY A 4 -1.85 -6.70 26.78
C GLY A 4 -2.28 -7.68 27.84
N TYR A 5 -1.68 -7.57 29.02
CA TYR A 5 -2.17 -8.29 30.20
C TYR A 5 -3.50 -7.70 30.70
N PRO A 6 -4.39 -8.49 31.32
CA PRO A 6 -5.59 -7.99 31.97
C PRO A 6 -5.31 -6.77 32.83
N GLY A 7 -6.15 -5.73 32.70
CA GLY A 7 -5.94 -4.44 33.37
C GLY A 7 -5.18 -3.38 32.56
N LYS A 8 -4.56 -3.74 31.44
CA LYS A 8 -3.93 -2.80 30.48
C LYS A 8 -4.81 -2.45 29.30
N TYR A 9 -5.99 -3.00 29.20
CA TYR A 9 -6.98 -2.75 28.19
C TYR A 9 -8.37 -2.66 28.82
N PRO A 10 -9.33 -1.96 28.22
CA PRO A 10 -10.70 -1.98 28.69
C PRO A 10 -11.22 -3.42 28.74
N SER A 11 -11.64 -3.85 29.91
CA SER A 11 -12.21 -5.18 30.11
C SER A 11 -13.65 -5.20 29.60
N GLY A 12 -14.05 -6.27 28.93
CA GLY A 12 -15.41 -6.53 28.51
C GLY A 12 -15.66 -6.57 27.01
N GLY A 13 -14.74 -6.06 26.18
CA GLY A 13 -14.81 -6.21 24.74
C GLY A 13 -14.18 -7.50 24.23
N PRO A 14 -14.52 -7.96 23.04
CA PRO A 14 -13.89 -9.10 22.38
C PRO A 14 -12.51 -8.71 21.87
N ILE A 15 -11.48 -9.06 22.62
CA ILE A 15 -10.07 -8.84 22.28
C ILE A 15 -9.51 -10.06 21.53
N PRO A 16 -8.34 -9.95 20.84
CA PRO A 16 -7.83 -11.01 19.96
C PRO A 16 -7.83 -12.42 20.57
N HIS A 17 -7.46 -12.57 21.82
CA HIS A 17 -7.37 -13.88 22.48
C HIS A 17 -8.70 -14.41 23.05
N THR A 18 -9.79 -13.63 23.00
CA THR A 18 -11.12 -14.05 23.42
C THR A 18 -12.12 -14.14 22.26
N LEU A 19 -11.70 -13.82 21.03
CA LEU A 19 -12.57 -13.81 19.85
C LEU A 19 -13.29 -15.17 19.65
N ASP A 20 -12.59 -16.28 19.84
CA ASP A 20 -13.17 -17.61 19.65
C ASP A 20 -14.24 -17.92 20.71
N ILE A 21 -14.07 -17.43 21.94
CA ILE A 21 -15.07 -17.53 23.00
C ILE A 21 -16.32 -16.74 22.61
N TRP A 22 -16.15 -15.48 22.17
CA TRP A 22 -17.26 -14.64 21.72
C TRP A 22 -18.03 -15.28 20.58
N ARG A 23 -17.35 -15.81 19.57
CA ARG A 23 -17.99 -16.50 18.45
C ARG A 23 -18.76 -17.75 18.88
N ALA A 24 -18.25 -18.49 19.89
CA ALA A 24 -18.91 -19.69 20.41
C ALA A 24 -20.17 -19.36 21.22
N VAL A 25 -20.15 -18.26 22.00
CA VAL A 25 -21.24 -17.94 22.92
C VAL A 25 -22.24 -16.93 22.34
N ALA A 26 -21.90 -16.23 21.29
CA ALA A 26 -22.75 -15.24 20.62
C ALA A 26 -22.84 -15.50 19.08
N PRO A 27 -23.41 -16.64 18.67
CA PRO A 27 -23.45 -17.03 17.25
C PRO A 27 -24.33 -16.13 16.38
N SER A 28 -25.14 -15.26 16.98
CA SER A 28 -25.96 -14.26 16.25
C SER A 28 -25.18 -12.98 15.87
N VAL A 29 -23.91 -12.85 16.30
CA VAL A 29 -23.03 -11.74 15.91
C VAL A 29 -22.36 -12.09 14.60
N ASP A 30 -22.60 -11.30 13.55
CA ASP A 30 -22.05 -11.54 12.21
C ASP A 30 -20.54 -11.41 12.16
N PHE A 31 -19.98 -10.38 12.78
CA PHE A 31 -18.53 -10.18 12.92
C PHE A 31 -18.19 -9.30 14.11
N ILE A 32 -16.93 -9.36 14.51
CA ILE A 32 -16.37 -8.61 15.64
C ILE A 32 -15.29 -7.68 15.10
N ALA A 33 -15.33 -6.41 15.50
CA ALA A 33 -14.52 -5.34 14.96
C ALA A 33 -13.70 -4.64 16.05
N PRO A 34 -12.43 -4.27 15.79
CA PRO A 34 -11.56 -3.58 16.74
C PRO A 34 -11.59 -2.06 16.58
N ASP A 35 -11.57 -1.34 17.71
CA ASP A 35 -11.16 0.06 17.76
C ASP A 35 -9.64 0.12 17.99
N ILE A 36 -8.91 0.81 17.12
CA ILE A 36 -7.45 0.69 17.07
C ILE A 36 -6.78 2.04 17.35
N TYR A 37 -6.27 2.20 18.58
CA TYR A 37 -5.57 3.39 19.07
C TYR A 37 -4.15 3.10 19.58
N VAL A 38 -3.56 2.02 19.12
CA VAL A 38 -2.24 1.54 19.52
C VAL A 38 -1.15 1.93 18.52
N PRO A 39 0.14 1.82 18.86
CA PRO A 39 1.24 2.01 17.93
C PRO A 39 1.15 1.09 16.71
N ARG A 40 1.73 1.51 15.59
CA ARG A 40 1.63 0.84 14.28
C ARG A 40 1.80 -0.69 14.31
N LYS A 41 2.88 -1.19 14.93
CA LYS A 41 3.12 -2.65 14.97
C LYS A 41 2.01 -3.42 15.67
N GLU A 42 1.50 -2.86 16.76
CA GLU A 42 0.38 -3.45 17.50
C GLU A 42 -0.93 -3.31 16.72
N ALA A 43 -1.10 -2.20 15.97
CA ALA A 43 -2.25 -2.00 15.09
C ALA A 43 -2.28 -3.06 13.97
N MET A 44 -1.16 -3.28 13.28
CA MET A 44 -1.02 -4.31 12.26
C MET A 44 -1.31 -5.70 12.84
N TYR A 45 -0.71 -6.04 13.97
CA TYR A 45 -0.98 -7.29 14.67
C TYR A 45 -2.48 -7.43 15.03
N THR A 46 -3.10 -6.38 15.53
CA THR A 46 -4.54 -6.39 15.85
C THR A 46 -5.38 -6.69 14.61
N MET A 47 -5.12 -6.03 13.49
CA MET A 47 -5.82 -6.28 12.22
C MET A 47 -5.66 -7.74 11.76
N GLU A 48 -4.44 -8.29 11.83
CA GLU A 48 -4.17 -9.70 11.51
C GLU A 48 -4.98 -10.66 12.40
N GLN A 49 -5.12 -10.35 13.70
CA GLN A 49 -5.87 -11.20 14.62
C GLN A 49 -7.38 -11.16 14.38
N TYR A 50 -7.94 -10.01 13.98
CA TYR A 50 -9.37 -9.89 13.70
C TYR A 50 -9.76 -10.42 12.32
N ARG A 51 -8.81 -10.43 11.35
CA ARG A 51 -9.02 -11.06 10.06
C ARG A 51 -8.93 -12.57 10.18
N ARG A 52 -10.06 -13.25 10.25
CA ARG A 52 -10.16 -14.72 10.39
C ARG A 52 -11.24 -15.28 9.48
N SER A 53 -11.17 -16.57 9.21
CA SER A 53 -12.28 -17.27 8.56
C SER A 53 -13.59 -17.03 9.32
N GLY A 54 -14.61 -16.49 8.65
CA GLY A 54 -15.90 -16.12 9.23
C GLY A 54 -15.88 -14.85 10.10
N ASN A 55 -14.80 -14.04 10.04
CA ASN A 55 -14.75 -12.71 10.65
C ASN A 55 -14.04 -11.75 9.69
N PRO A 56 -14.76 -11.09 8.77
CA PRO A 56 -14.17 -10.09 7.90
C PRO A 56 -13.60 -8.95 8.73
N LEU A 57 -12.48 -8.39 8.32
CA LEU A 57 -11.89 -7.26 9.01
C LEU A 57 -12.68 -5.99 8.71
N PHE A 58 -13.38 -5.49 9.71
CA PHE A 58 -14.05 -4.19 9.74
C PHE A 58 -13.36 -3.34 10.80
N ILE A 59 -12.91 -2.13 10.45
CA ILE A 59 -12.24 -1.21 11.38
C ILE A 59 -13.15 0.02 11.57
N PRO A 60 -14.04 0.01 12.59
CA PRO A 60 -14.99 1.09 12.82
C PRO A 60 -14.31 2.34 13.36
N GLU A 61 -13.19 2.15 14.10
CA GLU A 61 -12.42 3.25 14.66
C GLU A 61 -10.90 3.00 14.53
N TYR A 62 -10.21 3.97 13.98
CA TYR A 62 -8.76 4.04 13.97
C TYR A 62 -8.31 5.43 14.45
N LYS A 63 -7.16 5.51 15.15
CA LYS A 63 -6.59 6.81 15.51
C LYS A 63 -6.44 7.68 14.26
N HIS A 64 -6.82 8.95 14.34
CA HIS A 64 -6.74 9.88 13.23
C HIS A 64 -5.30 10.32 12.93
N GLY A 65 -5.04 10.84 11.71
CA GLY A 65 -3.79 11.47 11.30
C GLY A 65 -3.10 10.84 10.10
N GLY A 66 -1.89 11.30 9.80
CA GLY A 66 -1.14 10.88 8.62
C GLY A 66 -0.79 9.39 8.57
N GLU A 67 -0.63 8.74 9.72
CA GLU A 67 -0.44 7.29 9.79
C GLU A 67 -1.70 6.55 9.34
N ALA A 68 -2.89 7.01 9.77
CA ALA A 68 -4.17 6.43 9.36
C ALA A 68 -4.36 6.49 7.86
N ALA A 69 -4.01 7.62 7.25
CA ALA A 69 -4.11 7.83 5.81
C ALA A 69 -3.33 6.78 4.99
N LEU A 70 -2.17 6.37 5.48
CA LEU A 70 -1.35 5.36 4.81
C LEU A 70 -1.72 3.93 5.24
N MET A 71 -2.15 3.76 6.49
CA MET A 71 -2.56 2.46 7.03
C MET A 71 -3.81 1.91 6.32
N ALA A 72 -4.69 2.79 5.82
CA ALA A 72 -5.84 2.39 5.03
C ALA A 72 -5.45 1.49 3.83
N PHE A 73 -4.38 1.83 3.11
CA PHE A 73 -3.90 1.00 1.99
C PHE A 73 -3.44 -0.38 2.45
N TRP A 74 -2.71 -0.43 3.57
CA TRP A 74 -2.28 -1.71 4.13
C TRP A 74 -3.46 -2.55 4.61
N ALA A 75 -4.44 -1.94 5.26
CA ALA A 75 -5.63 -2.62 5.72
C ALA A 75 -6.44 -3.23 4.56
N TYR A 76 -6.71 -2.45 3.52
CA TYR A 76 -7.43 -2.96 2.35
C TYR A 76 -6.62 -3.98 1.56
N GLY A 77 -5.35 -3.69 1.28
CA GLY A 77 -4.56 -4.51 0.36
C GLY A 77 -3.92 -5.74 1.00
N GLN A 78 -3.57 -5.68 2.29
CA GLN A 78 -2.87 -6.78 2.98
C GLN A 78 -3.80 -7.60 3.87
N GLN A 79 -4.85 -6.97 4.37
CA GLN A 79 -5.77 -7.61 5.32
C GLN A 79 -7.18 -7.79 4.75
N ASP A 80 -7.41 -7.45 3.49
CA ASP A 80 -8.73 -7.53 2.85
C ASP A 80 -9.84 -6.84 3.69
N ALA A 81 -9.50 -5.74 4.36
CA ALA A 81 -10.45 -5.02 5.19
C ALA A 81 -11.67 -4.56 4.37
N ILE A 82 -12.86 -4.71 4.93
CA ILE A 82 -14.10 -4.26 4.30
C ILE A 82 -14.47 -2.81 4.68
N SER A 83 -13.82 -2.27 5.72
CA SER A 83 -13.95 -0.87 6.13
C SER A 83 -12.69 -0.42 6.87
N PHE A 84 -12.42 0.89 6.80
CA PHE A 84 -11.37 1.55 7.57
C PHE A 84 -11.84 2.98 7.86
N SER A 85 -12.13 3.28 9.14
CA SER A 85 -12.75 4.53 9.56
C SER A 85 -11.91 5.24 10.64
N PRO A 86 -11.15 6.29 10.30
CA PRO A 86 -10.51 7.14 11.30
C PRO A 86 -11.57 7.84 12.15
N PHE A 87 -11.33 7.89 13.48
CA PHE A 87 -12.24 8.53 14.41
C PHE A 87 -12.30 10.04 14.21
N ALA A 88 -13.47 10.65 14.46
CA ALA A 88 -13.72 12.08 14.40
C ALA A 88 -13.35 12.72 13.04
N ILE A 89 -13.62 12.01 11.94
CA ILE A 89 -13.30 12.49 10.58
C ILE A 89 -14.04 13.80 10.24
N ASP A 90 -15.17 14.04 10.86
CA ASP A 90 -16.00 15.24 10.69
C ASP A 90 -15.51 16.47 11.47
N ASP A 91 -14.60 16.29 12.42
CA ASP A 91 -14.00 17.38 13.21
C ASP A 91 -12.80 18.03 12.50
N TRP A 92 -12.33 17.48 11.39
CA TRP A 92 -11.11 17.90 10.71
C TRP A 92 -11.40 18.72 9.44
N ASN A 93 -10.53 19.69 9.18
CA ASN A 93 -10.62 20.46 7.93
C ASN A 93 -10.22 19.57 6.73
N PRO A 94 -11.15 19.27 5.80
CA PRO A 94 -10.88 18.35 4.69
C PRO A 94 -9.76 18.84 3.76
N ASP A 95 -9.51 20.14 3.65
CA ASP A 95 -8.47 20.69 2.78
C ASP A 95 -7.06 20.33 3.26
N ASN A 96 -6.88 20.14 4.57
CA ASN A 96 -5.60 19.87 5.20
C ASN A 96 -5.46 18.45 5.73
N ASP A 97 -6.54 17.67 5.74
CA ASP A 97 -6.53 16.32 6.26
C ASP A 97 -5.96 15.33 5.24
N PRO A 98 -4.91 14.57 5.59
CA PRO A 98 -4.35 13.55 4.72
C PRO A 98 -5.34 12.42 4.37
N ILE A 99 -6.33 12.15 5.22
CA ILE A 99 -7.39 11.17 4.98
C ILE A 99 -8.25 11.54 3.77
N THR A 100 -8.57 12.81 3.58
CA THR A 100 -9.35 13.28 2.43
C THR A 100 -8.73 12.85 1.10
N LYS A 101 -7.41 13.03 0.96
CA LYS A 101 -6.69 12.62 -0.26
C LYS A 101 -6.64 11.11 -0.41
N THR A 102 -6.49 10.39 0.70
CA THR A 102 -6.53 8.92 0.69
C THR A 102 -7.89 8.41 0.24
N TYR A 103 -8.97 8.94 0.79
CA TYR A 103 -10.32 8.52 0.40
C TYR A 103 -10.64 8.90 -1.04
N ALA A 104 -10.20 10.07 -1.49
CA ALA A 104 -10.37 10.48 -2.89
C ALA A 104 -9.71 9.52 -3.88
N VAL A 105 -8.53 8.98 -3.58
CA VAL A 105 -7.87 8.00 -4.45
C VAL A 105 -8.43 6.60 -4.26
N LEU A 106 -8.79 6.18 -3.05
CA LEU A 106 -9.46 4.90 -2.79
C LEU A 106 -10.81 4.81 -3.52
N ALA A 107 -11.58 5.90 -3.54
CA ALA A 107 -12.84 5.97 -4.28
C ALA A 107 -12.65 5.76 -5.79
N GLN A 108 -11.54 6.20 -6.37
CA GLN A 108 -11.24 5.94 -7.78
C GLN A 108 -10.97 4.46 -8.07
N VAL A 109 -10.36 3.74 -7.13
CA VAL A 109 -9.94 2.34 -7.30
C VAL A 109 -10.82 1.34 -6.53
N GLN A 110 -11.97 1.78 -6.01
CA GLN A 110 -12.85 0.92 -5.23
C GLN A 110 -13.28 -0.34 -5.98
N ASP A 111 -13.57 -0.23 -7.29
CA ASP A 111 -13.96 -1.37 -8.11
C ASP A 111 -12.82 -2.38 -8.24
N LEU A 112 -11.56 -1.92 -8.32
CA LEU A 112 -10.40 -2.81 -8.29
C LEU A 112 -10.26 -3.48 -6.92
N ILE A 113 -10.42 -2.75 -5.82
CA ILE A 113 -10.39 -3.34 -4.48
C ILE A 113 -11.40 -4.48 -4.41
N LEU A 114 -12.66 -4.24 -4.75
CA LEU A 114 -13.72 -5.25 -4.72
C LEU A 114 -13.45 -6.44 -5.67
N GLN A 115 -12.85 -6.18 -6.83
CA GLN A 115 -12.50 -7.24 -7.79
C GLN A 115 -11.35 -8.12 -7.33
N HIS A 116 -10.39 -7.58 -6.56
CA HIS A 116 -9.15 -8.26 -6.19
C HIS A 116 -9.12 -8.74 -4.73
N GLN A 117 -10.02 -8.25 -3.88
CA GLN A 117 -10.10 -8.59 -2.47
C GLN A 117 -10.26 -10.10 -2.26
N GLY A 118 -9.45 -10.68 -1.37
CA GLY A 118 -9.46 -12.12 -1.07
C GLY A 118 -8.89 -13.04 -2.14
N LYS A 119 -8.39 -12.52 -3.28
CA LYS A 119 -7.91 -13.33 -4.42
C LYS A 119 -6.38 -13.46 -4.50
N GLY A 120 -5.62 -12.79 -3.63
CA GLY A 120 -4.16 -12.78 -3.69
C GLY A 120 -3.56 -12.00 -4.88
N THR A 121 -4.39 -11.22 -5.58
CA THR A 121 -4.01 -10.38 -6.71
C THR A 121 -3.98 -8.88 -6.38
N MET A 122 -4.06 -8.57 -5.09
CA MET A 122 -3.91 -7.22 -4.52
C MET A 122 -2.93 -7.29 -3.34
N ALA A 123 -2.11 -6.26 -3.17
CA ALA A 123 -1.24 -6.10 -2.01
C ALA A 123 -1.26 -4.68 -1.49
N GLY A 124 -1.18 -4.52 -0.17
CA GLY A 124 -1.09 -3.23 0.51
C GLY A 124 0.32 -2.94 0.98
N ILE A 125 0.78 -1.73 0.75
CA ILE A 125 2.10 -1.25 1.14
C ILE A 125 1.99 -0.22 2.25
N TYR A 126 2.82 -0.39 3.27
CA TYR A 126 3.13 0.60 4.29
C TYR A 126 4.60 0.48 4.67
N VAL A 127 5.38 1.51 4.39
CA VAL A 127 6.78 1.63 4.82
C VAL A 127 7.02 2.98 5.47
N ASP A 128 7.96 3.04 6.43
CA ASP A 128 8.33 4.28 7.09
C ASP A 128 9.82 4.32 7.48
N SER A 129 10.23 5.36 8.16
CA SER A 129 11.64 5.55 8.59
C SER A 129 12.14 4.44 9.51
N THR A 130 11.26 3.71 10.22
CA THR A 130 11.61 2.60 11.12
C THR A 130 11.58 1.23 10.46
N SER A 131 10.77 1.09 9.39
CA SER A 131 10.65 -0.10 8.56
C SER A 131 10.62 0.33 7.09
N ARG A 132 11.82 0.56 6.55
CA ARG A 132 12.01 1.18 5.24
C ARG A 132 11.68 0.29 4.04
N VAL A 133 11.52 -1.00 4.28
CA VAL A 133 11.32 -2.02 3.24
C VAL A 133 10.17 -2.93 3.66
N GLN A 134 9.32 -3.26 2.70
CA GLN A 134 8.31 -4.32 2.79
C GLN A 134 8.42 -5.18 1.54
N GLU A 135 8.35 -6.49 1.70
CA GLU A 135 8.29 -7.46 0.60
C GLU A 135 6.93 -8.15 0.62
N VAL A 136 6.34 -8.30 -0.56
CA VAL A 136 5.07 -8.98 -0.75
C VAL A 136 5.13 -9.84 -2.01
N ASP A 137 4.52 -11.00 -1.96
CA ASP A 137 4.37 -11.85 -3.15
C ASP A 137 3.01 -11.56 -3.79
N ILE A 138 3.01 -11.31 -5.09
CA ILE A 138 1.81 -11.07 -5.87
C ILE A 138 1.96 -11.66 -7.27
N ASP A 139 1.09 -12.59 -7.60
CA ASP A 139 0.96 -13.20 -8.94
C ASP A 139 2.29 -13.54 -9.65
N GLY A 140 3.12 -14.32 -8.97
CA GLY A 140 4.39 -14.81 -9.56
C GLY A 140 5.58 -13.87 -9.41
N TYR A 141 5.39 -12.71 -8.76
CA TYR A 141 6.44 -11.77 -8.44
C TYR A 141 6.63 -11.60 -6.94
N GLN A 142 7.87 -11.52 -6.49
CA GLN A 142 8.23 -10.88 -5.24
C GLN A 142 8.39 -9.39 -5.50
N VAL A 143 7.54 -8.59 -4.89
CA VAL A 143 7.57 -7.13 -5.00
C VAL A 143 8.19 -6.56 -3.73
N LYS A 144 9.27 -5.83 -3.90
CA LYS A 144 9.93 -5.09 -2.82
C LYS A 144 9.53 -3.64 -2.90
N ALA A 145 8.82 -3.15 -1.89
CA ALA A 145 8.52 -1.75 -1.69
C ALA A 145 9.55 -1.12 -0.75
N GLN A 146 10.10 0.01 -1.14
CA GLN A 146 11.10 0.73 -0.36
C GLN A 146 10.71 2.20 -0.21
N LEU A 147 10.83 2.75 0.98
CA LEU A 147 10.61 4.18 1.24
C LEU A 147 11.53 5.01 0.34
N ALA A 148 10.95 5.95 -0.41
CA ALA A 148 11.71 6.80 -1.31
C ALA A 148 12.74 7.62 -0.54
N GLY A 149 13.97 7.57 -1.02
CA GLY A 149 15.08 8.40 -0.53
C GLY A 149 15.10 9.78 -1.22
N THR A 150 16.09 10.58 -0.87
CA THR A 150 16.42 11.82 -1.58
C THR A 150 16.83 11.50 -3.02
N SER A 151 16.29 12.21 -3.99
CA SER A 151 16.65 11.98 -5.39
C SER A 151 18.09 12.44 -5.71
N ILE A 152 18.69 11.86 -6.74
CA ILE A 152 20.02 12.30 -7.22
C ILE A 152 19.98 13.77 -7.62
N ALA A 153 18.88 14.24 -8.24
CA ALA A 153 18.71 15.63 -8.63
C ALA A 153 18.71 16.58 -7.41
N GLU A 154 18.16 16.16 -6.28
CA GLU A 154 18.22 16.89 -5.02
C GLU A 154 19.63 16.87 -4.40
N ILE A 155 20.32 15.72 -4.44
CA ILE A 155 21.70 15.57 -3.96
C ILE A 155 22.65 16.43 -4.81
N ALA A 156 22.46 16.45 -6.11
CA ALA A 156 23.28 17.24 -7.06
C ALA A 156 22.93 18.75 -7.05
N GLY A 157 21.89 19.17 -6.31
CA GLY A 157 21.49 20.58 -6.21
C GLY A 157 20.72 21.12 -7.42
N PHE A 158 20.27 20.26 -8.34
CA PHE A 158 19.45 20.67 -9.51
C PHE A 158 18.00 21.00 -9.12
N THR A 159 17.52 20.46 -8.00
CA THR A 159 16.19 20.73 -7.45
C THR A 159 16.32 21.15 -6.00
N GLY A 160 15.35 21.90 -5.48
CA GLY A 160 15.30 22.26 -4.08
C GLY A 160 15.24 21.02 -3.19
N LYS A 161 15.86 21.07 -1.99
CA LYS A 161 15.80 19.98 -1.01
C LYS A 161 14.36 19.76 -0.59
N SER A 162 13.77 18.63 -0.98
CA SER A 162 12.52 18.16 -0.37
C SER A 162 12.84 17.49 0.97
N LYS A 163 11.91 17.56 1.92
CA LYS A 163 12.03 16.72 3.12
C LYS A 163 11.87 15.26 2.68
N SER A 164 12.81 14.41 3.05
CA SER A 164 12.67 12.96 2.85
C SER A 164 11.33 12.47 3.39
N ALA A 165 10.67 11.59 2.65
CA ALA A 165 9.43 10.99 3.11
C ALA A 165 9.67 10.26 4.44
N GLN A 166 8.79 10.47 5.41
CA GLN A 166 8.86 9.79 6.70
C GLN A 166 8.09 8.46 6.67
N ALA A 167 7.08 8.37 5.81
CA ALA A 167 6.29 7.18 5.56
C ALA A 167 5.68 7.21 4.16
N ALA A 168 5.33 6.05 3.64
CA ALA A 168 4.73 5.85 2.34
C ALA A 168 3.69 4.73 2.39
N GLY A 169 2.71 4.78 1.50
CA GLY A 169 1.69 3.77 1.40
C GLY A 169 1.02 3.72 0.05
N GLY A 170 0.45 2.58 -0.27
CA GLY A 170 -0.23 2.35 -1.53
C GLY A 170 -0.82 0.97 -1.70
N LEU A 171 -1.45 0.74 -2.85
CA LEU A 171 -2.01 -0.54 -3.29
C LEU A 171 -1.36 -0.97 -4.59
N ILE A 172 -1.16 -2.26 -4.73
CA ILE A 172 -0.73 -2.92 -5.97
C ILE A 172 -1.83 -3.87 -6.39
N PHE A 173 -2.24 -3.81 -7.65
CA PHE A 173 -3.20 -4.73 -8.27
C PHE A 173 -2.55 -5.41 -9.47
N ASN A 174 -2.57 -6.73 -9.52
CA ASN A 174 -2.30 -7.45 -10.76
C ASN A 174 -3.59 -7.49 -11.56
N ILE A 175 -3.61 -6.88 -12.75
CA ILE A 175 -4.79 -6.76 -13.60
C ILE A 175 -4.74 -7.65 -14.84
N GLY A 176 -3.64 -8.37 -15.02
CA GLY A 176 -3.43 -9.29 -16.14
C GLY A 176 -2.01 -9.83 -16.17
N PRO A 177 -1.65 -10.67 -17.13
CA PRO A 177 -0.31 -11.21 -17.24
C PRO A 177 0.74 -10.10 -17.33
N ASP A 178 1.63 -10.04 -16.33
CA ASP A 178 2.70 -9.04 -16.21
C ASP A 178 2.22 -7.58 -16.21
N GLU A 179 0.92 -7.36 -15.97
CA GLU A 179 0.30 -6.03 -16.02
C GLU A 179 -0.27 -5.63 -14.65
N PHE A 180 0.06 -4.41 -14.20
CA PHE A 180 -0.24 -3.94 -12.87
C PHE A 180 -0.82 -2.52 -12.88
N ILE A 181 -1.64 -2.26 -11.87
CA ILE A 181 -2.01 -0.90 -11.45
C ILE A 181 -1.46 -0.71 -10.03
N VAL A 182 -0.80 0.42 -9.81
CA VAL A 182 -0.31 0.81 -8.49
C VAL A 182 -0.82 2.19 -8.15
N VAL A 183 -1.32 2.30 -6.94
CA VAL A 183 -1.78 3.56 -6.33
C VAL A 183 -0.89 3.87 -5.16
N GLY A 184 -0.32 5.07 -5.08
CA GLY A 184 0.48 5.38 -3.91
C GLY A 184 1.34 6.63 -4.05
N LYS A 185 2.19 6.83 -3.04
CA LYS A 185 3.17 7.92 -3.00
C LYS A 185 4.37 7.58 -2.12
N ASP A 186 5.48 8.24 -2.39
CA ASP A 186 6.68 8.26 -1.54
C ASP A 186 7.40 6.91 -1.39
N PHE A 187 7.22 5.96 -2.31
CA PHE A 187 7.94 4.68 -2.33
C PHE A 187 8.47 4.34 -3.73
N MET A 188 9.37 3.35 -3.75
CA MET A 188 9.85 2.68 -4.95
C MET A 188 9.46 1.22 -4.90
N LEU A 189 9.16 0.62 -6.06
CA LEU A 189 8.88 -0.81 -6.20
C LEU A 189 9.93 -1.46 -7.09
N SER A 190 10.33 -2.67 -6.71
CA SER A 190 11.11 -3.56 -7.54
C SER A 190 10.39 -4.89 -7.68
N PHE A 191 10.26 -5.38 -8.90
CA PHE A 191 9.56 -6.62 -9.23
C PHE A 191 10.58 -7.70 -9.60
N ASN A 192 10.60 -8.80 -8.88
CA ASN A 192 11.45 -9.94 -9.13
C ASN A 192 10.58 -11.18 -9.38
N PRO A 193 10.69 -11.88 -10.53
CA PRO A 193 9.93 -13.10 -10.75
C PRO A 193 10.29 -14.15 -9.73
N LEU A 194 9.32 -14.80 -9.10
CA LEU A 194 9.51 -15.95 -8.23
C LEU A 194 10.06 -17.17 -9.01
N LYS A 195 9.75 -17.24 -10.30
CA LYS A 195 10.24 -18.27 -11.23
C LYS A 195 10.81 -17.62 -12.48
N PRO A 196 12.08 -17.17 -12.46
CA PRO A 196 12.66 -16.50 -13.62
C PRO A 196 12.77 -17.44 -14.82
N ASP A 197 12.44 -16.94 -16.01
CA ASP A 197 12.64 -17.64 -17.27
C ASP A 197 14.16 -17.71 -17.58
N LYS A 198 14.72 -18.91 -17.57
CA LYS A 198 16.15 -19.12 -17.88
C LYS A 198 16.57 -18.67 -19.29
N LYS A 199 15.63 -18.61 -20.23
CA LYS A 199 15.88 -18.16 -21.61
C LYS A 199 15.74 -16.64 -21.77
N LYS A 200 14.97 -16.01 -20.87
CA LYS A 200 14.70 -14.56 -20.84
C LYS A 200 14.83 -14.06 -19.40
N PRO A 201 16.05 -14.02 -18.85
CA PRO A 201 16.25 -13.80 -17.41
C PRO A 201 16.09 -12.33 -16.99
N PHE A 202 15.96 -11.42 -17.93
CA PHE A 202 15.85 -9.99 -17.66
C PHE A 202 14.42 -9.51 -17.76
N ILE A 203 14.04 -8.57 -16.91
CA ILE A 203 12.74 -7.91 -16.91
C ILE A 203 12.94 -6.43 -17.21
N ASP A 204 12.06 -5.87 -18.02
CA ASP A 204 11.93 -4.44 -18.22
C ASP A 204 10.45 -4.04 -18.36
N VAL A 205 10.19 -2.76 -18.43
CA VAL A 205 8.86 -2.17 -18.53
C VAL A 205 8.52 -1.90 -19.99
N GLU A 206 7.41 -2.49 -20.48
CA GLU A 206 6.91 -2.26 -21.83
C GLU A 206 6.31 -0.86 -21.97
N TYR A 207 5.52 -0.45 -20.98
CA TYR A 207 4.98 0.90 -20.86
C TYR A 207 4.68 1.26 -19.40
N LEU A 208 4.63 2.55 -19.13
CA LEU A 208 4.32 3.12 -17.83
C LEU A 208 3.44 4.34 -18.03
N ASP A 209 2.15 4.21 -17.72
CA ASP A 209 1.15 5.24 -17.91
C ASP A 209 0.66 5.78 -16.56
N GLU A 210 0.75 7.09 -16.37
CA GLU A 210 0.06 7.77 -15.27
C GLU A 210 -1.36 8.13 -15.72
N GLY A 211 -2.31 8.01 -14.81
CA GLY A 211 -3.72 8.25 -15.15
C GLY A 211 -4.63 8.30 -13.95
N THR A 212 -5.92 8.22 -14.22
CA THR A 212 -6.98 8.28 -13.23
C THR A 212 -8.14 7.37 -13.63
N PHE A 213 -9.02 7.06 -12.69
CA PHE A 213 -10.29 6.40 -12.99
C PHE A 213 -11.42 7.42 -13.02
N ILE A 214 -12.14 7.47 -14.12
CA ILE A 214 -13.36 8.28 -14.29
C ILE A 214 -14.53 7.34 -14.56
N ASN A 215 -15.50 7.32 -13.65
CA ASN A 215 -16.66 6.41 -13.73
C ASN A 215 -16.23 4.94 -13.89
N GLY A 216 -15.25 4.50 -13.11
CA GLY A 216 -14.72 3.13 -13.13
C GLY A 216 -13.86 2.78 -14.35
N LYS A 217 -13.58 3.71 -15.25
CA LYS A 217 -12.78 3.49 -16.45
C LYS A 217 -11.42 4.16 -16.33
N TRP A 218 -10.36 3.43 -16.69
CA TRP A 218 -9.01 3.97 -16.78
C TRP A 218 -8.90 5.04 -17.88
N VAL A 219 -8.32 6.18 -17.53
CA VAL A 219 -7.99 7.27 -18.43
C VAL A 219 -6.52 7.63 -18.26
N THR A 220 -5.70 7.35 -19.27
CA THR A 220 -4.30 7.72 -19.29
C THR A 220 -4.18 9.24 -19.45
N THR A 221 -3.48 9.90 -18.54
CA THR A 221 -3.17 11.33 -18.62
C THR A 221 -1.85 11.59 -19.32
N ARG A 222 -0.85 10.73 -19.08
CA ARG A 222 0.44 10.80 -19.77
C ARG A 222 1.16 9.44 -19.74
N ARG A 223 2.04 9.23 -20.71
CA ARG A 223 3.03 8.16 -20.68
C ARG A 223 4.33 8.68 -20.08
N LEU A 224 4.83 7.99 -19.07
CA LEU A 224 6.08 8.33 -18.42
C LEU A 224 7.26 7.80 -19.25
N ASN A 225 8.34 8.58 -19.34
CA ASN A 225 9.59 8.12 -19.90
C ASN A 225 10.44 7.38 -18.85
N GLY A 226 11.58 6.82 -19.26
CA GLY A 226 12.47 6.07 -18.38
C GLY A 226 12.97 6.89 -17.18
N ASP A 227 13.26 8.17 -17.36
CA ASP A 227 13.76 9.04 -16.28
C ASP A 227 12.68 9.37 -15.26
N GLU A 228 11.44 9.52 -15.72
CA GLU A 228 10.29 9.83 -14.84
C GLU A 228 9.79 8.60 -14.10
N GLY A 229 9.71 7.48 -14.78
CA GLY A 229 9.09 6.25 -14.27
C GLY A 229 10.03 5.37 -13.47
N THR A 230 11.24 5.14 -13.97
CA THR A 230 12.22 4.27 -13.32
C THR A 230 13.12 5.01 -12.31
N GLY A 231 12.86 6.30 -12.14
CA GLY A 231 13.48 7.07 -11.05
C GLY A 231 14.94 7.36 -11.22
N GLY A 232 15.43 7.58 -12.45
CA GLY A 232 16.77 8.18 -12.74
C GLY A 232 17.96 7.72 -11.88
N GLY A 233 17.70 6.96 -10.84
CA GLY A 233 18.65 6.58 -9.80
C GLY A 233 19.33 5.26 -10.01
N ASP A 234 18.77 4.42 -10.87
CA ASP A 234 19.38 3.15 -11.26
C ASP A 234 20.10 3.21 -12.61
N TYR A 235 20.34 4.39 -13.16
CA TYR A 235 21.53 4.56 -13.96
C TYR A 235 22.72 4.38 -13.03
N GLY A 236 22.94 3.12 -12.64
CA GLY A 236 24.02 2.71 -11.78
C GLY A 236 25.35 3.13 -12.37
N PHE A 237 25.87 4.20 -11.91
CA PHE A 237 27.29 4.36 -11.81
C PHE A 237 27.78 3.39 -10.73
N GLY A 238 28.01 2.16 -11.12
CA GLY A 238 28.69 1.19 -10.31
C GLY A 238 27.84 0.03 -9.83
N THR A 239 28.28 -1.13 -10.25
CA THR A 239 27.97 -2.49 -9.82
C THR A 239 26.69 -3.15 -10.34
N GLY A 240 26.66 -3.48 -11.55
CA GLY A 240 26.50 -4.80 -12.18
C GLY A 240 25.32 -5.69 -11.88
N ASN A 241 24.33 -5.36 -11.02
CA ASN A 241 23.18 -6.24 -10.80
C ASN A 241 21.83 -5.54 -10.64
N SER A 242 21.78 -4.23 -10.55
CA SER A 242 20.52 -3.48 -10.37
C SER A 242 19.74 -3.21 -11.66
N ALA A 243 20.35 -3.38 -12.81
CA ALA A 243 19.71 -3.15 -14.12
C ALA A 243 18.77 -4.28 -14.58
N ARG A 244 18.38 -5.20 -13.67
CA ARG A 244 17.68 -6.45 -14.00
C ARG A 244 16.37 -6.67 -13.26
N SER A 245 15.95 -5.75 -12.43
CA SER A 245 14.64 -5.74 -11.80
C SER A 245 13.87 -4.52 -12.25
N GLY A 246 12.62 -4.70 -12.67
CA GLY A 246 11.75 -3.58 -13.01
C GLY A 246 11.54 -2.70 -11.78
N THR A 247 12.30 -1.62 -11.63
CA THR A 247 12.18 -0.69 -10.50
C THR A 247 11.41 0.54 -10.93
N MET A 248 10.36 0.87 -10.18
CA MET A 248 9.50 2.01 -10.43
C MET A 248 9.45 2.92 -9.22
N ARG A 249 9.41 4.22 -9.47
CA ARG A 249 9.35 5.24 -8.42
C ARG A 249 7.99 5.94 -8.41
N PHE A 250 7.35 5.94 -7.26
CA PHE A 250 6.15 6.73 -6.99
C PHE A 250 6.57 8.00 -6.26
N GLN A 251 6.73 9.08 -7.03
CA GLN A 251 7.19 10.36 -6.49
C GLN A 251 6.07 11.07 -5.74
N ARG A 252 6.47 11.87 -4.77
CA ARG A 252 5.57 12.77 -4.08
C ARG A 252 5.13 13.88 -5.04
N GLN A 253 3.83 14.03 -5.23
CA GLN A 253 3.27 15.20 -5.88
C GLN A 253 3.43 16.44 -4.98
N SER A 254 3.65 17.60 -5.59
CA SER A 254 3.86 18.86 -4.85
C SER A 254 2.71 19.23 -3.91
N ASP A 255 1.48 18.81 -4.28
CA ASP A 255 0.26 19.00 -3.50
C ASP A 255 -0.01 17.85 -2.50
N GLY A 256 0.88 16.84 -2.44
CA GLY A 256 0.74 15.65 -1.61
C GLY A 256 -0.30 14.65 -2.11
N ALA A 257 -0.75 14.74 -3.38
CA ALA A 257 -1.65 13.78 -4.00
C ALA A 257 -0.99 12.41 -4.20
N TYR A 258 -1.81 11.40 -4.44
CA TYR A 258 -1.38 10.06 -4.83
C TYR A 258 -1.32 9.96 -6.34
N SER A 259 -0.33 9.21 -6.85
CA SER A 259 -0.29 8.80 -8.26
C SER A 259 -0.99 7.47 -8.44
N ILE A 260 -1.65 7.30 -9.60
CA ILE A 260 -2.13 6.01 -10.09
C ILE A 260 -1.35 5.72 -11.37
N ILE A 261 -0.63 4.60 -11.37
CA ILE A 261 0.23 4.19 -12.48
C ILE A 261 -0.19 2.80 -12.94
N ARG A 262 -0.43 2.67 -14.24
CA ARG A 262 -0.64 1.40 -14.95
C ARG A 262 0.60 1.08 -15.76
N PHE A 263 1.11 -0.12 -15.65
CA PHE A 263 2.30 -0.54 -16.38
C PHE A 263 2.23 -2.01 -16.72
N LYS A 264 3.02 -2.39 -17.72
CA LYS A 264 3.22 -3.77 -18.12
C LYS A 264 4.70 -4.05 -18.23
N MET A 265 5.09 -5.23 -17.78
CA MET A 265 6.46 -5.72 -17.86
C MET A 265 6.59 -6.73 -18.97
N TYR A 266 7.83 -6.99 -19.38
CA TYR A 266 8.18 -8.06 -20.32
C TYR A 266 9.53 -8.65 -19.98
N ASN A 267 9.73 -9.90 -20.37
CA ASN A 267 10.98 -10.61 -20.21
C ASN A 267 11.79 -10.58 -21.50
N TYR A 268 13.12 -10.39 -21.41
CA TYR A 268 14.02 -10.35 -22.54
C TYR A 268 15.35 -11.07 -22.27
N LYS A 269 16.17 -11.25 -23.37
CA LYS A 269 17.50 -11.91 -23.34
C LYS A 269 18.60 -10.90 -23.12
#